data_2038b6f7c3091517ddb325154e571261
#
_entry.id   2038b6f7c3091517ddb325154e571261
#
_cell.length_a   1.000
_cell.length_b   1.000
_cell.length_c   1.000
_cell.angle_alpha   90.00
_cell.angle_beta   90.00
_cell.angle_gamma   90.00
#
_symmetry.space_group_name_H-M   'P 1'
#
loop_
_entity.id
_entity.type
_entity.pdbx_description
1 polymer ?
#
loop_
_entity_poly.entity_id
_entity_poly.type
_entity_poly.pdbx_seq_one_letter_code
_entity_poly.pdbx_strand_id
1 'polypeptide(L)'
;MNNPNTNTKADQLPLDLNDLISAVENLPQEYQEQLRQPMNRVVEYTRRRRRILNLIQEALSQLRMDMKYLMFDLEATRRERDSYKNTLEGDI
;
A
#
# COMPACT_ATOMS: atom_id res chain seq x y z
N MET A 1 -17.59 7.62 -18.58
CA MET A 1 -16.20 7.31 -18.53
C MET A 1 -15.83 6.58 -17.28
N ASN A 2 -15.05 5.62 -17.41
CA ASN A 2 -14.68 4.83 -16.27
C ASN A 2 -13.90 5.64 -15.27
N ASN A 3 -13.69 5.05 -14.15
CA ASN A 3 -12.97 5.68 -13.07
C ASN A 3 -11.59 5.04 -12.95
N PRO A 4 -10.64 5.51 -13.70
CA PRO A 4 -9.38 4.82 -13.84
C PRO A 4 -8.52 4.83 -12.59
N ASN A 5 -8.82 5.68 -11.64
CA ASN A 5 -7.97 5.79 -10.48
C ASN A 5 -8.28 4.79 -9.38
N THR A 6 -9.42 4.14 -9.44
CA THR A 6 -9.76 3.17 -8.41
C THR A 6 -9.10 1.85 -8.73
N ASN A 7 -8.41 1.30 -7.80
CA ASN A 7 -7.79 -0.02 -7.90
C ASN A 7 -6.77 -0.18 -9.01
N THR A 8 -6.46 0.90 -9.71
CA THR A 8 -5.64 0.79 -10.89
C THR A 8 -4.28 0.21 -10.57
N LYS A 9 -3.64 0.75 -9.54
CA LYS A 9 -2.31 0.27 -9.18
C LYS A 9 -2.35 -1.13 -8.58
N ALA A 10 -3.37 -1.42 -7.79
CA ALA A 10 -3.49 -2.73 -7.18
C ALA A 10 -3.73 -3.84 -8.20
N ASP A 11 -4.47 -3.50 -9.27
CA ASP A 11 -4.84 -4.49 -10.27
C ASP A 11 -3.92 -4.50 -11.49
N GLN A 12 -3.04 -3.52 -11.61
CA GLN A 12 -2.09 -3.49 -12.70
C GLN A 12 -1.08 -4.61 -12.58
N LEU A 13 -0.82 -5.25 -13.69
CA LEU A 13 0.19 -6.30 -13.75
C LEU A 13 1.55 -5.70 -14.10
N PRO A 14 2.63 -6.32 -13.64
CA PRO A 14 3.95 -5.90 -14.07
C PRO A 14 4.10 -5.96 -15.59
N LEU A 15 4.90 -5.07 -16.14
CA LEU A 15 5.11 -5.01 -17.58
C LEU A 15 5.66 -6.34 -18.11
N ASP A 16 6.56 -6.95 -17.38
CA ASP A 16 7.13 -8.23 -17.81
C ASP A 16 6.05 -9.31 -17.92
N LEU A 17 5.10 -9.30 -17.01
CA LEU A 17 4.02 -10.26 -17.05
C LEU A 17 3.06 -9.95 -18.21
N ASN A 18 2.81 -8.68 -18.47
CA ASN A 18 2.01 -8.30 -19.64
C ASN A 18 2.67 -8.72 -20.93
N ASP A 19 3.98 -8.58 -21.01
CA ASP A 19 4.72 -9.03 -22.19
C ASP A 19 4.62 -10.54 -22.37
N LEU A 20 4.69 -11.27 -21.28
CA LEU A 20 4.55 -12.72 -21.34
C LEU A 20 3.16 -13.13 -21.81
N ILE A 21 2.14 -12.47 -21.30
CA ILE A 21 0.76 -12.74 -21.71
C ILE A 21 0.60 -12.49 -23.19
N SER A 22 1.13 -11.37 -23.68
CA SER A 22 1.07 -11.06 -25.11
C SER A 22 1.78 -12.10 -25.95
N ALA A 23 2.94 -12.58 -25.49
CA ALA A 23 3.68 -13.60 -26.21
C ALA A 23 2.89 -14.91 -26.27
N VAL A 24 2.23 -15.27 -25.19
CA VAL A 24 1.41 -16.48 -25.15
C VAL A 24 0.23 -16.36 -26.11
N GLU A 25 -0.37 -15.17 -26.18
CA GLU A 25 -1.51 -14.95 -27.07
C GLU A 25 -1.15 -15.05 -28.55
N ASN A 26 0.13 -14.92 -28.87
CA ASN A 26 0.60 -15.06 -30.24
C ASN A 26 0.99 -16.50 -30.60
N LEU A 27 0.87 -17.42 -29.68
CA LEU A 27 1.18 -18.82 -29.94
C LEU A 27 0.03 -19.50 -30.68
N PRO A 28 0.31 -20.62 -31.36
CA PRO A 28 -0.77 -21.45 -31.91
C PRO A 28 -1.74 -21.87 -30.82
N GLN A 29 -2.98 -22.08 -31.20
CA GLN A 29 -4.06 -22.26 -30.24
C GLN A 29 -3.84 -23.48 -29.34
N GLU A 30 -3.25 -24.54 -29.84
CA GLU A 30 -3.05 -25.73 -29.02
C GLU A 30 -2.10 -25.44 -27.86
N TYR A 31 -1.13 -24.58 -28.06
CA TYR A 31 -0.19 -24.19 -26.98
C TYR A 31 -0.87 -23.22 -26.04
N GLN A 32 -1.70 -22.33 -26.55
CA GLN A 32 -2.45 -21.40 -25.71
C GLN A 32 -3.34 -22.17 -24.72
N GLU A 33 -3.99 -23.21 -25.19
CA GLU A 33 -4.85 -24.01 -24.33
C GLU A 33 -4.09 -24.64 -23.20
N GLN A 34 -2.89 -25.14 -23.46
CA GLN A 34 -2.05 -25.75 -22.44
C GLN A 34 -1.60 -24.73 -21.39
N LEU A 35 -1.40 -23.47 -21.79
CA LEU A 35 -0.86 -22.45 -20.92
C LEU A 35 -1.95 -21.63 -20.21
N ARG A 36 -3.20 -21.76 -20.60
CA ARG A 36 -4.27 -20.90 -20.10
C ARG A 36 -4.40 -20.97 -18.59
N GLN A 37 -4.55 -22.17 -18.04
CA GLN A 37 -4.75 -22.30 -16.62
C GLN A 37 -3.52 -21.92 -15.79
N PRO A 38 -2.32 -22.37 -16.14
CA PRO A 38 -1.14 -21.90 -15.40
C PRO A 38 -0.98 -20.38 -15.46
N MET A 39 -1.25 -19.80 -16.62
CA MET A 39 -1.13 -18.35 -16.79
C MET A 39 -2.14 -17.60 -15.91
N ASN A 40 -3.37 -18.08 -15.89
CA ASN A 40 -4.42 -17.47 -15.06
C ASN A 40 -4.05 -17.51 -13.59
N ARG A 41 -3.45 -18.61 -13.14
CA ARG A 41 -3.02 -18.72 -11.74
C ARG A 41 -1.93 -17.71 -11.43
N VAL A 42 -0.98 -17.52 -12.33
CA VAL A 42 0.08 -16.53 -12.13
C VAL A 42 -0.51 -15.13 -12.06
N VAL A 43 -1.41 -14.81 -12.96
CA VAL A 43 -2.06 -13.48 -12.99
C VAL A 43 -2.83 -13.24 -11.71
N GLU A 44 -3.64 -14.20 -11.29
CA GLU A 44 -4.43 -14.08 -10.07
C GLU A 44 -3.55 -13.92 -8.85
N TYR A 45 -2.51 -14.72 -8.76
CA TYR A 45 -1.58 -14.65 -7.65
C TYR A 45 -0.88 -13.29 -7.60
N THR A 46 -0.46 -12.79 -8.75
CA THR A 46 0.21 -11.50 -8.82
C THR A 46 -0.69 -10.37 -8.38
N ARG A 47 -1.96 -10.38 -8.84
CA ARG A 47 -2.92 -9.36 -8.44
C ARG A 47 -3.20 -9.39 -6.95
N ARG A 48 -3.38 -10.58 -6.40
CA ARG A 48 -3.63 -10.74 -4.97
C ARG A 48 -2.46 -10.22 -4.15
N ARG A 49 -1.26 -10.56 -4.58
CA ARG A 49 -0.06 -10.11 -3.88
C ARG A 49 0.04 -8.58 -3.87
N ARG A 50 -0.25 -7.95 -5.00
CA ARG A 50 -0.19 -6.50 -5.08
C ARG A 50 -1.25 -5.84 -4.20
N ARG A 51 -2.44 -6.40 -4.14
CA ARG A 51 -3.48 -5.87 -3.25
C ARG A 51 -3.07 -5.98 -1.80
N ILE A 52 -2.49 -7.10 -1.41
CA ILE A 52 -2.02 -7.29 -0.05
C ILE A 52 -0.92 -6.28 0.28
N LEU A 53 0.02 -6.08 -0.63
CA LEU A 53 1.08 -5.11 -0.42
C LEU A 53 0.53 -3.69 -0.29
N ASN A 54 -0.47 -3.33 -1.08
CA ASN A 54 -1.10 -2.03 -0.96
C ASN A 54 -1.80 -1.84 0.38
N LEU A 55 -2.47 -2.87 0.86
CA LEU A 55 -3.11 -2.84 2.17
C LEU A 55 -2.08 -2.66 3.28
N ILE A 56 -0.96 -3.36 3.16
CA ILE A 56 0.13 -3.21 4.13
C ILE A 56 0.68 -1.79 4.11
N GLN A 57 0.89 -1.22 2.93
CA GLN A 57 1.37 0.14 2.80
C GLN A 57 0.40 1.14 3.40
N GLU A 58 -0.90 0.95 3.18
CA GLU A 58 -1.91 1.81 3.79
C GLU A 58 -1.87 1.71 5.31
N ALA A 59 -1.76 0.49 5.83
CA ALA A 59 -1.70 0.28 7.27
C ALA A 59 -0.45 0.94 7.86
N LEU A 60 0.68 0.82 7.18
CA LEU A 60 1.91 1.44 7.65
C LEU A 60 1.83 2.96 7.60
N SER A 61 1.19 3.51 6.57
CA SER A 61 0.98 4.96 6.48
C SER A 61 0.10 5.45 7.61
N GLN A 62 -0.96 4.72 7.92
CA GLN A 62 -1.85 5.08 9.01
C GLN A 62 -1.11 5.03 10.35
N LEU A 63 -0.34 3.98 10.56
CA LEU A 63 0.45 3.85 11.78
C LEU A 63 1.43 4.99 11.93
N ARG A 64 2.06 5.40 10.83
CA ARG A 64 3.02 6.50 10.84
C ARG A 64 2.35 7.81 11.23
N MET A 65 1.14 8.04 10.73
CA MET A 65 0.37 9.22 11.10
C MET A 65 -0.01 9.20 12.58
N ASP A 66 -0.45 8.05 13.06
CA ASP A 66 -0.82 7.90 14.48
C ASP A 66 0.38 8.19 15.38
N MET A 67 1.55 7.71 14.99
CA MET A 67 2.78 7.98 15.74
C MET A 67 3.11 9.46 15.77
N LYS A 68 2.92 10.16 14.66
CA LYS A 68 3.14 11.61 14.63
C LYS A 68 2.22 12.34 15.58
N TYR A 69 0.95 11.99 15.61
CA TYR A 69 0.00 12.60 16.52
C TYR A 69 0.37 12.33 17.96
N LEU A 70 0.76 11.11 18.28
CA LEU A 70 1.20 10.78 19.62
C LEU A 70 2.42 11.59 20.05
N MET A 71 3.34 11.79 19.14
CA MET A 71 4.53 12.61 19.43
C MET A 71 4.15 14.06 19.69
N PHE A 72 3.24 14.61 18.89
CA PHE A 72 2.77 15.98 19.12
C PHE A 72 2.06 16.12 20.46
N ASP A 73 1.22 15.16 20.80
CA ASP A 73 0.52 15.16 22.08
C ASP A 73 1.50 15.12 23.24
N LEU A 74 2.52 14.29 23.11
CA LEU A 74 3.53 14.17 24.15
C LEU A 74 4.30 15.48 24.33
N GLU A 75 4.66 16.12 23.23
CA GLU A 75 5.34 17.42 23.29
C GLU A 75 4.47 18.50 23.93
N ALA A 76 3.18 18.53 23.55
CA ALA A 76 2.26 19.49 24.14
C ALA A 76 2.13 19.28 25.64
N THR A 77 2.04 18.04 26.06
CA THR A 77 1.96 17.69 27.50
C THR A 77 3.22 18.15 28.23
N ARG A 78 4.37 17.94 27.64
CA ARG A 78 5.63 18.39 28.24
C ARG A 78 5.68 19.90 28.38
N ARG A 79 5.25 20.62 27.36
CA ARG A 79 5.23 22.09 27.41
C ARG A 79 4.32 22.60 28.51
N GLU A 80 3.17 22.00 28.63
CA GLU A 80 2.23 22.37 29.71
C GLU A 80 2.85 22.11 31.08
N ARG A 81 3.46 20.94 31.26
CA ARG A 81 4.08 20.61 32.53
C ARG A 81 5.19 21.58 32.87
N ASP A 82 6.04 21.90 31.89
CA ASP A 82 7.13 22.83 32.10
C ASP A 82 6.63 24.22 32.40
N SER A 83 5.57 24.66 31.76
CA SER A 83 4.96 25.94 31.98
C SER A 83 4.42 26.06 33.40
N TYR A 84 3.70 25.03 33.88
CA TYR A 84 3.20 24.99 35.23
C TYR A 84 4.35 25.01 36.26
N LYS A 85 5.38 24.25 35.98
CA LYS A 85 6.53 24.21 36.86
C LYS A 85 7.21 25.57 36.96
N ASN A 86 7.38 26.24 35.84
CA ASN A 86 7.98 27.57 35.82
C ASN A 86 7.13 28.58 36.58
N THR A 87 5.82 28.50 36.43
CA THR A 87 4.91 29.39 37.14
C THR A 87 5.02 29.18 38.65
N LEU A 88 5.02 27.95 39.08
CA LEU A 88 5.14 27.63 40.50
C LEU A 88 6.48 28.11 41.07
N GLU A 89 7.54 27.88 40.34
CA GLU A 89 8.88 28.29 40.77
C GLU A 89 8.99 29.81 40.77
N GLY A 90 8.34 30.49 39.82
CA GLY A 90 8.35 31.94 39.77
C GLY A 90 7.60 32.60 40.90
N ASP A 91 6.62 31.93 41.47
CA ASP A 91 5.84 32.44 42.60
C ASP A 91 6.55 32.30 43.95
N ILE A 92 7.60 31.52 43.97
CA ILE A 92 8.37 31.35 45.18
C ILE A 92 9.47 32.43 45.27
#